data_d4630b63d43d50afe78241538a4790e5
#
_entry.id   d4630b63d43d50afe78241538a4790e5
#
_cell.length_a   1.000
_cell.length_b   1.000
_cell.length_c   1.000
_cell.angle_alpha   90.00
_cell.angle_beta   90.00
_cell.angle_gamma   90.00
#
_symmetry.space_group_name_H-M   'P 1'
#
loop_
_entity.id
_entity.type
_entity.pdbx_description
1 polymer ?
#
loop_
_entity_poly.entity_id
_entity_poly.type
_entity_poly.pdbx_seq_one_letter_code
_entity_poly.pdbx_strand_id
1 'polypeptide(L)'
;MEAKTEQLIKTLTQMKGTSGHEGRIRDFMRSELTSLVDRIEQDGLGGIFGVRESKEEDAPRIMIAAHMDEVGFMVTNITPNGMFKVSPLGGWNPYVVSAQRFTLLTRNGDYPIISSSIPPHLLRAAGGQQSAVKVTDILFDAGFTSREEALEYGCRPGDTIVPDVETIWTANKKRMISKSWDNRYGCTVVLEALKAVKDEELPNTLIAGANVQEEVGLRGTGPSVTKFNPDLFFAVDCSAADDINGSKETFGHLDQGFLLRILDPGMVTLPRMKEFLEDTALTHNIPFQYFVSQGGTDAGKAHLMNQGVPSAVIGVCARYIHTHQTMFSIKDYEAAREMVIQTIRALDRSTVNTILDGRTN
;
A
#
# COMPACT_ATOMS: atom_id res chain seq x y z
N MET A 1 12.44 -17.15 0.69
CA MET A 1 11.09 -16.94 0.13
C MET A 1 10.68 -18.12 -0.74
N GLU A 2 9.48 -18.62 -0.56
CA GLU A 2 8.91 -19.72 -1.36
C GLU A 2 8.50 -19.25 -2.77
N ALA A 3 8.49 -20.16 -3.74
CA ALA A 3 8.11 -19.85 -5.13
C ALA A 3 6.65 -19.34 -5.26
N LYS A 4 5.75 -19.83 -4.41
CA LYS A 4 4.34 -19.37 -4.39
C LYS A 4 4.23 -17.92 -3.91
N THR A 5 4.97 -17.54 -2.87
CA THR A 5 5.06 -16.17 -2.36
C THR A 5 5.64 -15.23 -3.41
N GLU A 6 6.73 -15.64 -4.10
CA GLU A 6 7.30 -14.85 -5.20
C GLU A 6 6.27 -14.60 -6.30
N GLN A 7 5.52 -15.63 -6.70
CA GLN A 7 4.49 -15.49 -7.72
C GLN A 7 3.36 -14.57 -7.26
N LEU A 8 2.94 -14.65 -6.01
CA LEU A 8 1.90 -13.78 -5.43
C LEU A 8 2.35 -12.32 -5.43
N ILE A 9 3.59 -12.05 -4.99
CA ILE A 9 4.20 -10.71 -5.04
C ILE A 9 4.20 -10.18 -6.48
N LYS A 10 4.72 -10.95 -7.43
CA LYS A 10 4.77 -10.53 -8.85
C LYS A 10 3.38 -10.26 -9.42
N THR A 11 2.42 -11.11 -9.11
CA THR A 11 1.03 -10.93 -9.56
C THR A 11 0.45 -9.63 -9.02
N LEU A 12 0.48 -9.40 -7.71
CA LEU A 12 -0.11 -8.22 -7.09
C LEU A 12 0.62 -6.93 -7.48
N THR A 13 1.95 -6.91 -7.50
CA THR A 13 2.71 -5.70 -7.85
C THR A 13 2.58 -5.31 -9.32
N GLN A 14 2.29 -6.25 -10.23
CA GLN A 14 2.08 -5.96 -11.65
C GLN A 14 0.62 -5.69 -12.01
N MET A 15 -0.34 -5.99 -11.13
CA MET A 15 -1.73 -5.61 -11.33
C MET A 15 -1.89 -4.10 -11.35
N LYS A 16 -2.76 -3.59 -12.22
CA LYS A 16 -2.97 -2.18 -12.49
C LYS A 16 -4.24 -1.69 -11.79
N GLY A 17 -4.12 -0.66 -10.95
CA GLY A 17 -5.26 -0.08 -10.27
C GLY A 17 -4.87 1.06 -9.34
N THR A 18 -5.30 2.28 -9.70
CA THR A 18 -5.15 3.49 -8.89
C THR A 18 -6.31 3.65 -7.92
N SER A 19 -6.23 4.68 -7.06
CA SER A 19 -7.32 5.11 -6.18
C SER A 19 -8.64 5.29 -6.94
N GLY A 20 -9.69 4.60 -6.49
CA GLY A 20 -11.02 4.57 -7.12
C GLY A 20 -11.16 3.59 -8.29
N HIS A 21 -10.07 2.93 -8.70
CA HIS A 21 -10.04 1.97 -9.82
C HIS A 21 -9.39 0.64 -9.42
N GLU A 22 -9.60 0.20 -8.18
CA GLU A 22 -9.01 -1.01 -7.58
C GLU A 22 -9.71 -2.32 -8.00
N GLY A 23 -10.68 -2.28 -8.89
CA GLY A 23 -11.53 -3.42 -9.23
C GLY A 23 -10.77 -4.72 -9.53
N ARG A 24 -9.70 -4.66 -10.35
CA ARG A 24 -8.88 -5.83 -10.70
C ARG A 24 -8.23 -6.47 -9.47
N ILE A 25 -7.70 -5.66 -8.56
CA ILE A 25 -7.04 -6.12 -7.33
C ILE A 25 -8.08 -6.69 -6.37
N ARG A 26 -9.23 -6.02 -6.24
CA ARG A 26 -10.34 -6.49 -5.40
C ARG A 26 -10.86 -7.85 -5.84
N ASP A 27 -11.02 -8.07 -7.15
CA ASP A 27 -11.47 -9.35 -7.68
C ASP A 27 -10.44 -10.46 -7.42
N PHE A 28 -9.15 -10.15 -7.56
CA PHE A 28 -8.07 -11.07 -7.20
C PHE A 28 -8.10 -11.37 -5.70
N MET A 29 -8.14 -10.35 -4.83
CA MET A 29 -8.23 -10.53 -3.37
C MET A 29 -9.44 -11.38 -3.00
N ARG A 30 -10.61 -11.14 -3.62
CA ARG A 30 -11.82 -11.95 -3.41
C ARG A 30 -11.57 -13.43 -3.73
N SER A 31 -10.94 -13.72 -4.85
CA SER A 31 -10.65 -15.10 -5.26
C SER A 31 -9.73 -15.83 -4.29
N GLU A 32 -8.69 -15.14 -3.80
CA GLU A 32 -7.75 -15.71 -2.82
C GLU A 32 -8.39 -15.90 -1.43
N LEU A 33 -9.22 -14.96 -0.98
CA LEU A 33 -9.90 -15.01 0.31
C LEU A 33 -10.93 -16.13 0.41
N THR A 34 -11.57 -16.54 -0.70
CA THR A 34 -12.72 -17.47 -0.72
C THR A 34 -12.48 -18.77 0.04
N SER A 35 -11.25 -19.29 0.03
CA SER A 35 -10.93 -20.57 0.70
C SER A 35 -10.27 -20.39 2.08
N LEU A 36 -10.12 -19.16 2.56
CA LEU A 36 -9.34 -18.84 3.76
C LEU A 36 -10.16 -18.31 4.92
N VAL A 37 -11.42 -17.93 4.68
CA VAL A 37 -12.25 -17.20 5.64
C VAL A 37 -13.70 -17.74 5.64
N ASP A 38 -14.44 -17.45 6.71
CA ASP A 38 -15.84 -17.90 6.86
C ASP A 38 -16.77 -17.11 5.95
N ARG A 39 -16.50 -15.82 5.75
CA ARG A 39 -17.22 -14.95 4.82
C ARG A 39 -16.36 -13.81 4.30
N ILE A 40 -16.74 -13.29 3.16
CA ILE A 40 -16.13 -12.11 2.54
C ILE A 40 -17.13 -10.99 2.57
N GLU A 41 -16.72 -9.83 3.06
CA GLU A 41 -17.53 -8.62 3.10
C GLU A 41 -16.84 -7.48 2.36
N GLN A 42 -17.66 -6.59 1.80
CA GLN A 42 -17.20 -5.38 1.12
C GLN A 42 -17.90 -4.17 1.74
N ASP A 43 -17.14 -3.07 1.91
CA ASP A 43 -17.72 -1.80 2.33
C ASP A 43 -18.31 -1.00 1.16
N GLY A 44 -18.89 0.17 1.45
CA GLY A 44 -19.56 1.00 0.46
C GLY A 44 -18.64 1.66 -0.57
N LEU A 45 -17.32 1.75 -0.33
CA LEU A 45 -16.33 2.30 -1.26
C LEU A 45 -15.56 1.21 -2.02
N GLY A 46 -15.68 -0.05 -1.59
CA GLY A 46 -15.08 -1.18 -2.29
C GLY A 46 -13.89 -1.83 -1.56
N GLY A 47 -13.61 -1.45 -0.32
CA GLY A 47 -12.71 -2.21 0.56
C GLY A 47 -13.21 -3.63 0.73
N ILE A 48 -12.32 -4.62 0.70
CA ILE A 48 -12.67 -6.04 0.75
C ILE A 48 -11.97 -6.74 1.91
N PHE A 49 -12.75 -7.48 2.71
CA PHE A 49 -12.28 -8.13 3.92
C PHE A 49 -12.85 -9.52 4.06
N GLY A 50 -11.97 -10.45 4.41
CA GLY A 50 -12.34 -11.76 4.91
C GLY A 50 -12.55 -11.70 6.41
N VAL A 51 -13.57 -12.40 6.90
CA VAL A 51 -13.85 -12.52 8.33
C VAL A 51 -13.72 -13.97 8.74
N ARG A 52 -12.94 -14.21 9.78
CA ARG A 52 -12.85 -15.48 10.48
C ARG A 52 -13.40 -15.30 11.89
N GLU A 53 -14.50 -15.96 12.16
CA GLU A 53 -15.13 -15.90 13.48
C GLU A 53 -14.36 -16.75 14.50
N SER A 54 -14.19 -16.21 15.71
CA SER A 54 -13.74 -17.01 16.83
C SER A 54 -14.89 -17.85 17.37
N LYS A 55 -14.56 -18.97 18.00
CA LYS A 55 -15.52 -19.78 18.78
C LYS A 55 -15.66 -19.31 20.23
N GLU A 56 -14.81 -18.40 20.67
CA GLU A 56 -14.87 -17.85 22.01
C GLU A 56 -16.00 -16.82 22.14
N GLU A 57 -16.77 -16.88 23.22
CA GLU A 57 -17.99 -16.08 23.41
C GLU A 57 -17.69 -14.56 23.48
N ASP A 58 -16.56 -14.16 24.05
CA ASP A 58 -16.13 -12.76 24.18
C ASP A 58 -14.85 -12.47 23.37
N ALA A 59 -14.73 -13.06 22.20
CA ALA A 59 -13.57 -12.85 21.33
C ALA A 59 -13.42 -11.39 20.93
N PRO A 60 -12.22 -10.79 21.02
CA PRO A 60 -11.99 -9.45 20.50
C PRO A 60 -12.04 -9.43 18.97
N ARG A 61 -12.41 -8.29 18.41
CA ARG A 61 -12.45 -8.06 16.97
C ARG A 61 -11.16 -7.37 16.52
N ILE A 62 -10.33 -8.07 15.81
CA ILE A 62 -9.02 -7.58 15.34
C ILE A 62 -9.09 -7.31 13.84
N MET A 63 -8.80 -6.09 13.44
CA MET A 63 -8.78 -5.72 12.04
C MET A 63 -7.35 -5.52 11.55
N ILE A 64 -6.99 -6.22 10.47
CA ILE A 64 -5.71 -6.10 9.78
C ILE A 64 -5.97 -5.68 8.35
N ALA A 65 -5.50 -4.51 7.97
CA ALA A 65 -5.78 -3.91 6.68
C ALA A 65 -4.51 -3.48 5.94
N ALA A 66 -4.47 -3.79 4.65
CA ALA A 66 -3.62 -3.14 3.66
C ALA A 66 -4.44 -2.15 2.84
N HIS A 67 -3.88 -1.57 1.76
CA HIS A 67 -4.65 -0.89 0.72
C HIS A 67 -4.35 -1.42 -0.67
N MET A 68 -5.35 -1.35 -1.55
CA MET A 68 -5.27 -1.93 -2.89
C MET A 68 -4.78 -0.96 -3.95
N ASP A 69 -4.97 0.33 -3.74
CA ASP A 69 -4.58 1.35 -4.72
C ASP A 69 -3.07 1.56 -4.77
N GLU A 70 -2.61 1.97 -5.94
CA GLU A 70 -1.25 2.44 -6.18
C GLU A 70 -1.29 3.88 -6.66
N VAL A 71 -0.21 4.63 -6.45
CA VAL A 71 -0.04 5.98 -7.02
C VAL A 71 -0.10 5.94 -8.54
N GLY A 72 -0.71 6.96 -9.12
CA GLY A 72 -0.85 7.08 -10.57
C GLY A 72 -1.36 8.46 -10.97
N PHE A 73 -2.09 8.52 -12.09
CA PHE A 73 -2.65 9.76 -12.58
C PHE A 73 -4.06 9.53 -13.10
N MET A 74 -4.87 10.59 -13.05
CA MET A 74 -6.18 10.64 -13.69
C MET A 74 -6.12 11.60 -14.88
N VAL A 75 -6.60 11.17 -16.03
CA VAL A 75 -6.77 12.03 -17.20
C VAL A 75 -7.81 13.10 -16.87
N THR A 76 -7.43 14.36 -17.01
CA THR A 76 -8.33 15.49 -16.80
C THR A 76 -8.79 16.12 -18.11
N ASN A 77 -7.97 16.04 -19.16
CA ASN A 77 -8.30 16.57 -20.48
C ASN A 77 -7.45 15.90 -21.56
N ILE A 78 -7.95 15.90 -22.80
CA ILE A 78 -7.22 15.51 -24.01
C ILE A 78 -7.07 16.76 -24.86
N THR A 79 -5.85 17.11 -25.24
CA THR A 79 -5.56 18.27 -26.08
C THR A 79 -6.00 18.07 -27.52
N PRO A 80 -6.17 19.12 -28.34
CA PRO A 80 -6.56 18.96 -29.74
C PRO A 80 -5.59 18.07 -30.57
N ASN A 81 -4.30 18.05 -30.20
CA ASN A 81 -3.28 17.22 -30.84
C ASN A 81 -3.07 15.86 -30.16
N GLY A 82 -4.04 15.37 -29.36
CA GLY A 82 -4.03 14.02 -28.82
C GLY A 82 -3.23 13.79 -27.54
N MET A 83 -2.61 14.84 -26.95
CA MET A 83 -1.89 14.70 -25.68
C MET A 83 -2.85 14.67 -24.48
N PHE A 84 -2.45 13.99 -23.39
CA PHE A 84 -3.24 13.88 -22.18
C PHE A 84 -2.72 14.83 -21.09
N LYS A 85 -3.61 15.60 -20.50
CA LYS A 85 -3.39 16.34 -19.26
C LYS A 85 -3.89 15.52 -18.09
N VAL A 86 -3.18 15.55 -16.98
CA VAL A 86 -3.44 14.68 -15.82
C VAL A 86 -3.47 15.44 -14.50
N SER A 87 -4.13 14.83 -13.52
CA SER A 87 -3.98 15.14 -12.09
C SER A 87 -3.33 13.94 -11.41
N PRO A 88 -2.38 14.13 -10.48
CA PRO A 88 -1.81 13.03 -9.74
C PRO A 88 -2.85 12.38 -8.81
N LEU A 89 -2.78 11.07 -8.69
CA LEU A 89 -3.42 10.27 -7.66
C LEU A 89 -2.31 9.75 -6.75
N GLY A 90 -2.24 10.26 -5.52
CA GLY A 90 -1.13 10.06 -4.60
C GLY A 90 0.02 11.05 -4.79
N GLY A 91 1.05 10.90 -3.98
CA GLY A 91 2.20 11.80 -3.94
C GLY A 91 3.24 11.45 -5.00
N TRP A 92 3.58 12.40 -5.89
CA TRP A 92 4.61 12.22 -6.92
C TRP A 92 5.68 13.29 -6.87
N ASN A 93 6.94 12.86 -6.93
CA ASN A 93 8.05 13.76 -7.24
C ASN A 93 8.10 13.99 -8.77
N PRO A 94 7.95 15.22 -9.28
CA PRO A 94 7.93 15.46 -10.72
C PRO A 94 9.20 15.00 -11.46
N TYR A 95 10.33 14.93 -10.79
CA TYR A 95 11.59 14.47 -11.41
C TYR A 95 11.57 12.99 -11.81
N VAL A 96 10.75 12.15 -11.16
CA VAL A 96 10.66 10.72 -11.50
C VAL A 96 9.54 10.40 -12.49
N VAL A 97 8.75 11.40 -12.88
CA VAL A 97 7.61 11.21 -13.81
C VAL A 97 8.04 11.34 -15.26
N SER A 98 8.97 12.27 -15.56
CA SER A 98 9.36 12.62 -16.93
C SER A 98 10.06 11.48 -17.67
N ALA A 99 9.74 11.30 -18.96
CA ALA A 99 10.32 10.30 -19.87
C ALA A 99 10.16 8.84 -19.40
N GLN A 100 9.06 8.52 -18.74
CA GLN A 100 8.77 7.17 -18.25
C GLN A 100 7.63 6.53 -19.04
N ARG A 101 7.67 5.19 -19.11
CA ARG A 101 6.58 4.40 -19.69
C ARG A 101 5.51 4.10 -18.64
N PHE A 102 4.27 4.25 -19.06
CA PHE A 102 3.06 4.01 -18.29
C PHE A 102 2.06 3.19 -19.11
N THR A 103 0.98 2.78 -18.46
CA THR A 103 -0.22 2.24 -19.10
C THR A 103 -1.40 3.16 -18.83
N LEU A 104 -2.09 3.56 -19.89
CA LEU A 104 -3.39 4.24 -19.84
C LEU A 104 -4.48 3.16 -19.78
N LEU A 105 -5.32 3.22 -18.75
CA LEU A 105 -6.41 2.29 -18.51
C LEU A 105 -7.73 2.93 -18.98
N THR A 106 -8.34 2.37 -20.00
CA THR A 106 -9.60 2.85 -20.55
C THR A 106 -10.67 1.76 -20.52
N ARG A 107 -11.91 2.15 -20.78
CA ARG A 107 -13.02 1.19 -20.92
C ARG A 107 -12.85 0.21 -22.08
N ASN A 108 -12.09 0.56 -23.12
CA ASN A 108 -11.92 -0.26 -24.31
C ASN A 108 -10.64 -1.12 -24.26
N GLY A 109 -9.74 -0.86 -23.32
CA GLY A 109 -8.48 -1.60 -23.16
C GLY A 109 -7.39 -0.78 -22.49
N ASP A 110 -6.25 -1.41 -22.33
CA ASP A 110 -5.05 -0.83 -21.75
C ASP A 110 -4.11 -0.43 -22.90
N TYR A 111 -3.64 0.82 -22.93
CA TYR A 111 -2.75 1.35 -23.97
C TYR A 111 -1.42 1.80 -23.39
N PRO A 112 -0.29 1.59 -24.10
CA PRO A 112 0.99 2.17 -23.72
C PRO A 112 0.93 3.70 -23.85
N ILE A 113 1.53 4.40 -22.90
CA ILE A 113 1.61 5.86 -22.87
C ILE A 113 2.94 6.28 -22.26
N ILE A 114 3.50 7.41 -22.70
CA ILE A 114 4.78 7.93 -22.24
C ILE A 114 4.56 9.35 -21.68
N SER A 115 5.15 9.64 -20.53
CA SER A 115 5.22 11.01 -20.04
C SER A 115 6.24 11.84 -20.82
N SER A 116 5.90 13.07 -21.14
CA SER A 116 6.75 13.96 -21.94
C SER A 116 8.04 14.36 -21.23
N SER A 117 9.05 14.69 -22.03
CA SER A 117 10.31 15.26 -21.58
C SER A 117 10.79 16.31 -22.59
N ILE A 118 11.49 17.33 -22.10
CA ILE A 118 12.08 18.36 -22.97
C ILE A 118 13.55 17.98 -23.21
N PRO A 119 13.96 17.69 -24.44
CA PRO A 119 15.33 17.33 -24.75
C PRO A 119 16.30 18.52 -24.56
N PRO A 120 17.60 18.28 -24.26
CA PRO A 120 18.56 19.32 -23.91
C PRO A 120 18.73 20.41 -24.98
N HIS A 121 18.53 20.08 -26.26
CA HIS A 121 18.65 21.05 -27.34
C HIS A 121 17.55 22.13 -27.30
N LEU A 122 16.30 21.71 -26.99
CA LEU A 122 15.18 22.64 -26.84
C LEU A 122 15.28 23.46 -25.55
N LEU A 123 15.79 22.89 -24.46
CA LEU A 123 16.07 23.62 -23.23
C LEU A 123 17.10 24.75 -23.46
N ARG A 124 18.18 24.47 -24.20
CA ARG A 124 19.19 25.49 -24.54
C ARG A 124 18.61 26.59 -25.42
N ALA A 125 17.77 26.24 -26.40
CA ALA A 125 17.10 27.20 -27.30
C ALA A 125 16.14 28.12 -26.50
N ALA A 126 15.56 27.63 -25.40
CA ALA A 126 14.66 28.41 -24.52
C ALA A 126 15.41 29.19 -23.42
N GLY A 127 16.76 29.35 -23.53
CA GLY A 127 17.55 30.13 -22.57
C GLY A 127 18.12 29.34 -21.40
N GLY A 128 17.99 28.00 -21.41
CA GLY A 128 18.65 27.10 -20.44
C GLY A 128 18.09 27.10 -19.02
N GLN A 129 17.10 27.92 -18.71
CA GLN A 129 16.43 27.93 -17.42
C GLN A 129 15.24 26.97 -17.39
N GLN A 130 15.37 25.90 -16.64
CA GLN A 130 14.24 25.05 -16.31
C GLN A 130 13.58 25.60 -15.03
N SER A 131 12.35 26.16 -15.16
CA SER A 131 11.51 26.42 -14.00
C SER A 131 11.17 25.12 -13.30
N ALA A 132 10.87 25.19 -12.02
CA ALA A 132 10.39 24.01 -11.28
C ALA A 132 9.18 23.40 -11.99
N VAL A 133 9.34 22.15 -12.47
CA VAL A 133 8.29 21.44 -13.20
C VAL A 133 7.27 20.93 -12.17
N LYS A 134 5.99 21.21 -12.40
CA LYS A 134 4.90 20.58 -11.65
C LYS A 134 4.45 19.33 -12.39
N VAL A 135 3.98 18.32 -11.67
CA VAL A 135 3.44 17.09 -12.27
C VAL A 135 2.33 17.39 -13.28
N THR A 136 1.47 18.37 -12.98
CA THR A 136 0.37 18.82 -13.84
C THR A 136 0.81 19.49 -15.16
N ASP A 137 2.08 19.87 -15.27
CA ASP A 137 2.65 20.47 -16.49
C ASP A 137 3.20 19.42 -17.45
N ILE A 138 3.37 18.18 -16.98
CA ILE A 138 3.86 17.05 -17.78
C ILE A 138 2.69 16.49 -18.59
N LEU A 139 2.82 16.52 -19.92
CA LEU A 139 1.86 15.90 -20.81
C LEU A 139 2.19 14.41 -20.97
N PHE A 140 1.16 13.62 -21.23
CA PHE A 140 1.31 12.21 -21.54
C PHE A 140 0.92 11.97 -22.99
N ASP A 141 1.66 11.09 -23.69
CA ASP A 141 1.58 10.82 -25.11
C ASP A 141 1.37 9.33 -25.38
N ALA A 142 0.22 8.97 -25.92
CA ALA A 142 -0.11 7.61 -26.35
C ALA A 142 0.03 7.43 -27.87
N GLY A 143 0.59 8.42 -28.58
CA GLY A 143 0.81 8.38 -30.02
C GLY A 143 -0.41 8.78 -30.87
N PHE A 144 -1.50 9.29 -30.25
CA PHE A 144 -2.65 9.79 -31.00
C PHE A 144 -2.33 11.14 -31.65
N THR A 145 -2.86 11.36 -32.87
CA THR A 145 -2.62 12.56 -33.65
C THR A 145 -3.67 13.66 -33.47
N SER A 146 -4.81 13.29 -32.84
CA SER A 146 -5.89 14.22 -32.52
C SER A 146 -6.69 13.76 -31.28
N ARG A 147 -7.46 14.67 -30.72
CA ARG A 147 -8.45 14.35 -29.69
C ARG A 147 -9.49 13.36 -30.18
N GLU A 148 -9.96 13.55 -31.40
CA GLU A 148 -10.98 12.74 -32.04
C GLU A 148 -10.51 11.28 -32.12
N GLU A 149 -9.30 11.06 -32.58
CA GLU A 149 -8.68 9.72 -32.63
C GLU A 149 -8.61 9.09 -31.22
N ALA A 150 -8.12 9.81 -30.22
CA ALA A 150 -8.09 9.30 -28.84
C ALA A 150 -9.50 8.93 -28.31
N LEU A 151 -10.51 9.75 -28.66
CA LEU A 151 -11.90 9.47 -28.30
C LEU A 151 -12.47 8.22 -29.01
N GLU A 152 -12.08 7.94 -30.24
CA GLU A 152 -12.46 6.72 -30.99
C GLU A 152 -11.88 5.47 -30.34
N TYR A 153 -10.65 5.55 -29.82
CA TYR A 153 -10.03 4.47 -29.02
C TYR A 153 -10.63 4.32 -27.61
N GLY A 154 -11.61 5.13 -27.23
CA GLY A 154 -12.33 5.05 -25.97
C GLY A 154 -11.72 5.85 -24.83
N CYS A 155 -10.66 6.64 -25.09
CA CYS A 155 -10.05 7.46 -24.07
C CYS A 155 -10.98 8.60 -23.61
N ARG A 156 -11.03 8.87 -22.31
CA ARG A 156 -11.92 9.90 -21.72
C ARG A 156 -11.23 10.57 -20.52
N PRO A 157 -11.61 11.80 -20.17
CA PRO A 157 -11.37 12.31 -18.82
C PRO A 157 -11.96 11.35 -17.77
N GLY A 158 -11.19 11.09 -16.71
CA GLY A 158 -11.52 10.08 -15.70
C GLY A 158 -10.80 8.73 -15.91
N ASP A 159 -10.25 8.45 -17.09
CA ASP A 159 -9.35 7.30 -17.28
C ASP A 159 -8.08 7.48 -16.44
N THR A 160 -7.43 6.37 -16.09
CA THR A 160 -6.27 6.40 -15.19
C THR A 160 -5.00 5.90 -15.85
N ILE A 161 -3.87 6.32 -15.32
CA ILE A 161 -2.54 6.01 -15.83
C ILE A 161 -1.70 5.48 -14.68
N VAL A 162 -1.06 4.32 -14.88
CA VAL A 162 -0.20 3.67 -13.89
C VAL A 162 1.18 3.37 -14.47
N PRO A 163 2.24 3.28 -13.63
CA PRO A 163 3.57 2.85 -14.07
C PRO A 163 3.53 1.50 -14.79
N ASP A 164 4.35 1.35 -15.82
CA ASP A 164 4.49 0.11 -16.60
C ASP A 164 5.92 -0.43 -16.46
N VAL A 165 6.11 -1.33 -15.49
CA VAL A 165 7.39 -1.99 -15.21
C VAL A 165 7.17 -3.43 -14.75
N GLU A 166 8.20 -4.26 -14.96
CA GLU A 166 8.21 -5.64 -14.47
C GLU A 166 8.80 -5.74 -13.06
N THR A 167 8.31 -6.71 -12.31
CA THR A 167 8.90 -7.07 -11.00
C THR A 167 10.09 -8.00 -11.21
N ILE A 168 11.27 -7.53 -10.81
CA ILE A 168 12.54 -8.23 -11.05
C ILE A 168 13.35 -8.41 -9.77
N TRP A 169 14.22 -9.41 -9.77
CA TRP A 169 15.23 -9.61 -8.74
C TRP A 169 16.48 -8.77 -8.97
N THR A 170 17.08 -8.31 -7.87
CA THR A 170 18.48 -7.84 -7.91
C THR A 170 19.44 -9.00 -8.16
N ALA A 171 20.66 -8.70 -8.65
CA ALA A 171 21.65 -9.72 -9.01
C ALA A 171 22.01 -10.67 -7.85
N ASN A 172 22.01 -10.18 -6.62
CA ASN A 172 22.32 -10.95 -5.42
C ASN A 172 21.12 -11.73 -4.84
N LYS A 173 19.93 -11.63 -5.45
CA LYS A 173 18.67 -12.29 -5.03
C LYS A 173 18.21 -11.97 -3.59
N LYS A 174 18.66 -10.84 -3.03
CA LYS A 174 18.25 -10.41 -1.69
C LYS A 174 17.10 -9.40 -1.71
N ARG A 175 16.92 -8.73 -2.84
CA ARG A 175 15.92 -7.65 -3.01
C ARG A 175 15.19 -7.81 -4.32
N MET A 176 14.00 -7.24 -4.37
CA MET A 176 13.23 -7.10 -5.61
C MET A 176 13.02 -5.62 -5.93
N ILE A 177 12.77 -5.36 -7.20
CA ILE A 177 12.42 -4.04 -7.71
C ILE A 177 11.08 -4.18 -8.41
N SER A 178 10.12 -3.32 -8.07
CA SER A 178 8.80 -3.29 -8.71
C SER A 178 8.15 -1.92 -8.55
N LYS A 179 7.05 -1.69 -9.26
CA LYS A 179 6.08 -0.65 -8.91
C LYS A 179 5.20 -1.13 -7.75
N SER A 180 4.39 -0.24 -7.19
CA SER A 180 3.27 -0.53 -6.29
C SER A 180 3.58 -1.49 -5.12
N TRP A 181 4.85 -1.59 -4.68
CA TRP A 181 5.18 -2.26 -3.45
C TRP A 181 4.40 -1.65 -2.28
N ASP A 182 4.28 -0.36 -2.29
CA ASP A 182 3.28 0.43 -1.59
C ASP A 182 1.96 0.38 -2.39
N ASN A 183 0.89 -0.34 -1.93
CA ASN A 183 0.93 -1.25 -0.78
C ASN A 183 0.48 -2.67 -1.16
N ARG A 184 0.92 -3.19 -2.31
CA ARG A 184 0.66 -4.60 -2.69
C ARG A 184 1.44 -5.58 -1.80
N TYR A 185 2.49 -5.08 -1.11
CA TYR A 185 3.14 -5.76 -0.02
C TYR A 185 2.13 -6.14 1.06
N GLY A 186 1.40 -5.18 1.60
CA GLY A 186 0.41 -5.42 2.63
C GLY A 186 -0.68 -6.39 2.17
N CYS A 187 -1.17 -6.26 0.93
CA CYS A 187 -2.12 -7.21 0.35
C CYS A 187 -1.55 -8.64 0.34
N THR A 188 -0.26 -8.80 -0.03
CA THR A 188 0.41 -10.12 -0.03
C THR A 188 0.52 -10.68 1.38
N VAL A 189 0.94 -9.86 2.36
CA VAL A 189 1.11 -10.28 3.77
C VAL A 189 -0.23 -10.70 4.37
N VAL A 190 -1.30 -9.95 4.13
CA VAL A 190 -2.65 -10.29 4.60
C VAL A 190 -3.09 -11.67 4.09
N LEU A 191 -2.90 -11.95 2.80
CA LEU A 191 -3.25 -13.25 2.23
C LEU A 191 -2.40 -14.38 2.78
N GLU A 192 -1.09 -14.16 2.95
CA GLU A 192 -0.20 -15.18 3.52
C GLU A 192 -0.44 -15.41 5.01
N ALA A 193 -0.76 -14.38 5.77
CA ALA A 193 -1.14 -14.52 7.18
C ALA A 193 -2.43 -15.33 7.34
N LEU A 194 -3.44 -15.06 6.53
CA LEU A 194 -4.67 -15.86 6.51
C LEU A 194 -4.41 -17.32 6.12
N LYS A 195 -3.54 -17.57 5.14
CA LYS A 195 -3.11 -18.94 4.76
C LYS A 195 -2.41 -19.65 5.91
N ALA A 196 -1.56 -18.94 6.66
CA ALA A 196 -0.80 -19.52 7.77
C ALA A 196 -1.68 -19.94 8.94
N VAL A 197 -2.75 -19.18 9.23
CA VAL A 197 -3.66 -19.47 10.35
C VAL A 197 -4.94 -20.18 9.94
N LYS A 198 -5.06 -20.62 8.68
CA LYS A 198 -6.30 -21.13 8.09
C LYS A 198 -6.98 -22.24 8.91
N ASP A 199 -6.19 -23.19 9.40
CA ASP A 199 -6.69 -24.37 10.10
C ASP A 199 -6.61 -24.23 11.64
N GLU A 200 -6.29 -23.02 12.14
CA GLU A 200 -6.17 -22.72 13.55
C GLU A 200 -7.49 -22.18 14.13
N GLU A 201 -7.82 -22.55 15.36
CA GLU A 201 -8.84 -21.84 16.15
C GLU A 201 -8.21 -20.56 16.70
N LEU A 202 -8.76 -19.41 16.33
CA LEU A 202 -8.21 -18.11 16.72
C LEU A 202 -8.88 -17.60 18.01
N PRO A 203 -8.09 -16.94 18.89
CA PRO A 203 -8.61 -16.34 20.12
C PRO A 203 -9.36 -15.02 19.88
N ASN A 204 -9.50 -14.63 18.61
CA ASN A 204 -10.12 -13.38 18.17
C ASN A 204 -10.94 -13.59 16.90
N THR A 205 -11.95 -12.74 16.70
CA THR A 205 -12.58 -12.60 15.40
C THR A 205 -11.68 -11.74 14.52
N LEU A 206 -11.07 -12.38 13.54
CA LEU A 206 -10.13 -11.75 12.62
C LEU A 206 -10.87 -11.16 11.41
N ILE A 207 -10.66 -9.86 11.15
CA ILE A 207 -11.11 -9.15 9.97
C ILE A 207 -9.85 -8.75 9.19
N ALA A 208 -9.56 -9.41 8.07
CA ALA A 208 -8.32 -9.18 7.34
C ALA A 208 -8.59 -8.95 5.84
N GLY A 209 -8.01 -7.89 5.29
CA GLY A 209 -8.27 -7.52 3.91
C GLY A 209 -7.56 -6.24 3.48
N ALA A 210 -8.20 -5.49 2.57
CA ALA A 210 -7.59 -4.28 2.04
C ALA A 210 -8.63 -3.18 1.77
N ASN A 211 -8.23 -1.97 2.12
CA ASN A 211 -8.94 -0.72 1.86
C ASN A 211 -8.73 -0.24 0.41
N VAL A 212 -9.42 0.83 0.07
CA VAL A 212 -9.32 1.56 -1.20
C VAL A 212 -8.98 3.02 -0.95
N GLN A 213 -8.43 3.72 -1.97
CA GLN A 213 -8.22 5.16 -1.96
C GLN A 213 -7.39 5.66 -0.75
N GLU A 214 -6.41 4.89 -0.32
CA GLU A 214 -5.48 5.29 0.73
C GLU A 214 -4.64 6.48 0.27
N GLU A 215 -4.05 6.39 -0.91
CA GLU A 215 -3.10 7.32 -1.52
C GLU A 215 -3.65 8.75 -1.73
N VAL A 216 -4.96 8.89 -1.72
CA VAL A 216 -5.64 10.18 -1.91
C VAL A 216 -6.33 10.70 -0.65
N GLY A 217 -5.91 10.20 0.51
CA GLY A 217 -6.33 10.72 1.82
C GLY A 217 -7.06 9.72 2.71
N LEU A 218 -6.62 8.44 2.75
CA LEU A 218 -7.06 7.41 3.70
C LEU A 218 -8.59 7.18 3.67
N ARG A 219 -9.20 7.25 2.46
CA ARG A 219 -10.66 7.39 2.33
C ARG A 219 -11.41 6.10 2.64
N GLY A 220 -10.83 4.95 2.33
CA GLY A 220 -11.46 3.63 2.53
C GLY A 220 -11.55 3.21 3.99
N THR A 221 -10.65 3.69 4.84
CA THR A 221 -10.56 3.30 6.26
C THR A 221 -11.80 3.67 7.07
N GLY A 222 -12.35 4.86 6.86
CA GLY A 222 -13.55 5.28 7.58
C GLY A 222 -14.72 4.32 7.40
N PRO A 223 -15.16 4.03 6.17
CA PRO A 223 -16.22 3.05 5.90
C PRO A 223 -15.93 1.65 6.45
N SER A 224 -14.70 1.13 6.29
CA SER A 224 -14.37 -0.21 6.74
C SER A 224 -14.36 -0.31 8.27
N VAL A 225 -13.71 0.62 8.98
CA VAL A 225 -13.69 0.64 10.45
C VAL A 225 -15.10 0.83 11.03
N THR A 226 -15.92 1.69 10.44
CA THR A 226 -17.32 1.86 10.86
C THR A 226 -18.13 0.58 10.67
N LYS A 227 -17.97 -0.09 9.54
CA LYS A 227 -18.68 -1.33 9.22
C LYS A 227 -18.30 -2.47 10.18
N PHE A 228 -17.00 -2.66 10.42
CA PHE A 228 -16.50 -3.81 11.18
C PHE A 228 -16.39 -3.54 12.68
N ASN A 229 -16.32 -2.30 13.10
CA ASN A 229 -16.20 -1.86 14.50
C ASN A 229 -15.19 -2.69 15.31
N PRO A 230 -13.90 -2.69 14.95
CA PRO A 230 -12.87 -3.49 15.60
C PRO A 230 -12.49 -2.91 16.98
N ASP A 231 -12.01 -3.79 17.89
CA ASP A 231 -11.38 -3.40 19.15
C ASP A 231 -9.97 -2.80 18.90
N LEU A 232 -9.22 -3.40 17.95
CA LEU A 232 -7.89 -2.95 17.53
C LEU A 232 -7.76 -2.97 16.01
N PHE A 233 -6.98 -2.04 15.48
CA PHE A 233 -6.69 -1.94 14.05
C PHE A 233 -5.17 -1.98 13.79
N PHE A 234 -4.76 -2.77 12.81
CA PHE A 234 -3.37 -2.83 12.33
C PHE A 234 -3.31 -2.54 10.84
N ALA A 235 -2.61 -1.46 10.47
CA ALA A 235 -2.24 -1.27 9.09
C ALA A 235 -0.98 -2.09 8.77
N VAL A 236 -1.03 -2.81 7.64
CA VAL A 236 0.15 -3.46 7.07
C VAL A 236 0.57 -2.61 5.87
N ASP A 237 1.62 -1.79 6.04
CA ASP A 237 1.89 -0.71 5.11
C ASP A 237 3.38 -0.47 4.84
N CYS A 238 3.70 0.14 3.71
CA CYS A 238 5.06 0.45 3.30
C CYS A 238 5.45 1.87 3.72
N SER A 239 6.75 2.09 3.95
CA SER A 239 7.28 3.40 4.30
C SER A 239 8.59 3.68 3.57
N ALA A 240 8.93 4.96 3.41
CA ALA A 240 10.17 5.35 2.77
C ALA A 240 11.39 4.93 3.61
N ALA A 241 12.34 4.26 2.98
CA ALA A 241 13.67 4.03 3.56
C ALA A 241 14.54 5.27 3.37
N ASP A 242 15.35 5.60 4.40
CA ASP A 242 16.33 6.69 4.35
C ASP A 242 17.75 6.17 4.71
N ASP A 243 18.21 5.20 3.96
CA ASP A 243 19.49 4.50 4.20
C ASP A 243 20.49 4.59 3.04
N ILE A 244 20.15 5.32 1.97
CA ILE A 244 20.98 5.35 0.74
C ILE A 244 22.31 6.07 0.90
N ASN A 245 22.41 7.00 1.84
CA ASN A 245 23.64 7.75 2.13
C ASN A 245 24.54 7.06 3.18
N GLY A 246 24.10 5.88 3.70
CA GLY A 246 24.82 5.11 4.71
C GLY A 246 24.75 5.67 6.14
N SER A 247 23.93 6.70 6.39
CA SER A 247 23.68 7.19 7.75
C SER A 247 22.98 6.10 8.58
N LYS A 248 23.35 6.01 9.86
CA LYS A 248 22.68 5.13 10.83
C LYS A 248 21.73 5.87 11.76
N GLU A 249 21.62 7.19 11.61
CA GLU A 249 20.83 8.07 12.46
C GLU A 249 19.43 8.35 11.87
N THR A 250 19.18 7.88 10.63
CA THR A 250 17.90 8.01 9.95
C THR A 250 16.98 6.84 10.27
N PHE A 251 15.69 7.00 10.01
CA PHE A 251 14.71 5.94 10.18
C PHE A 251 14.49 5.19 8.85
N GLY A 252 14.26 3.87 8.95
CA GLY A 252 13.96 3.02 7.80
C GLY A 252 15.20 2.56 7.04
N HIS A 253 15.78 1.46 7.49
CA HIS A 253 16.93 0.81 6.86
C HIS A 253 16.52 -0.55 6.31
N LEU A 254 16.87 -0.86 5.06
CA LEU A 254 16.64 -2.19 4.49
C LEU A 254 17.45 -3.26 5.24
N ASP A 255 16.89 -4.46 5.29
CA ASP A 255 17.49 -5.66 5.91
C ASP A 255 17.54 -5.61 7.46
N GLN A 256 16.78 -4.70 8.10
CA GLN A 256 16.69 -4.57 9.57
C GLN A 256 15.38 -5.10 10.17
N GLY A 257 14.54 -5.74 9.37
CA GLY A 257 13.27 -6.30 9.81
C GLY A 257 12.08 -5.36 9.64
N PHE A 258 10.96 -5.68 10.31
CA PHE A 258 9.78 -4.86 10.18
C PHE A 258 9.91 -3.51 10.91
N LEU A 259 9.08 -2.55 10.49
CA LEU A 259 9.00 -1.24 11.13
C LEU A 259 7.97 -1.26 12.27
N LEU A 260 8.43 -1.12 13.50
CA LEU A 260 7.59 -0.82 14.64
C LEU A 260 7.40 0.71 14.67
N ARG A 261 6.30 1.18 14.06
CA ARG A 261 6.03 2.61 13.97
C ARG A 261 5.55 3.14 15.32
N ILE A 262 6.25 4.14 15.87
CA ILE A 262 5.92 4.77 17.16
C ILE A 262 5.20 6.10 17.01
N LEU A 263 5.42 6.80 15.88
CA LEU A 263 4.86 8.13 15.61
C LEU A 263 4.73 8.36 14.12
N ASP A 264 3.61 8.97 13.71
CA ASP A 264 3.42 9.60 12.41
C ASP A 264 2.48 10.83 12.54
N PRO A 265 2.22 11.60 11.45
CA PRO A 265 1.37 12.79 11.52
C PRO A 265 -0.08 12.53 11.97
N GLY A 266 -0.58 11.31 11.85
CA GLY A 266 -1.96 10.93 12.19
C GLY A 266 -2.08 10.14 13.50
N MET A 267 -0.97 9.60 14.05
CA MET A 267 -1.04 8.65 15.14
C MET A 267 0.21 8.65 16.03
N VAL A 268 -0.03 8.56 17.33
CA VAL A 268 0.97 8.14 18.31
C VAL A 268 0.58 6.74 18.78
N THR A 269 1.44 5.75 18.58
CA THR A 269 1.17 4.37 19.01
C THR A 269 1.07 4.32 20.55
N LEU A 270 -0.01 3.76 21.07
CA LEU A 270 -0.22 3.66 22.52
C LEU A 270 0.91 2.85 23.20
N PRO A 271 1.34 3.22 24.41
CA PRO A 271 2.47 2.56 25.06
C PRO A 271 2.31 1.04 25.17
N ARG A 272 1.16 0.55 25.63
CA ARG A 272 0.89 -0.89 25.76
C ARG A 272 0.78 -1.63 24.42
N MET A 273 0.32 -0.95 23.37
CA MET A 273 0.33 -1.50 22.00
C MET A 273 1.78 -1.64 21.50
N LYS A 274 2.61 -0.63 21.74
CA LYS A 274 4.05 -0.67 21.41
C LYS A 274 4.74 -1.81 22.15
N GLU A 275 4.53 -1.92 23.46
CA GLU A 275 5.08 -3.00 24.29
C GLU A 275 4.64 -4.38 23.79
N PHE A 276 3.36 -4.56 23.48
CA PHE A 276 2.83 -5.81 22.92
C PHE A 276 3.55 -6.21 21.62
N LEU A 277 3.73 -5.26 20.69
CA LEU A 277 4.43 -5.53 19.42
C LEU A 277 5.91 -5.86 19.66
N GLU A 278 6.58 -5.14 20.54
CA GLU A 278 7.97 -5.34 20.90
C GLU A 278 8.19 -6.71 21.56
N ASP A 279 7.40 -7.04 22.58
CA ASP A 279 7.48 -8.31 23.30
C ASP A 279 7.18 -9.51 22.39
N THR A 280 6.20 -9.37 21.49
CA THR A 280 5.88 -10.37 20.50
C THR A 280 7.07 -10.59 19.54
N ALA A 281 7.68 -9.52 19.06
CA ALA A 281 8.85 -9.62 18.19
C ALA A 281 10.05 -10.27 18.89
N LEU A 282 10.34 -9.89 20.13
CA LEU A 282 11.42 -10.46 20.94
C LEU A 282 11.19 -11.94 21.24
N THR A 283 9.97 -12.31 21.63
CA THR A 283 9.59 -13.70 21.95
C THR A 283 9.78 -14.63 20.76
N HIS A 284 9.45 -14.16 19.56
CA HIS A 284 9.53 -14.95 18.32
C HIS A 284 10.81 -14.72 17.52
N ASN A 285 11.77 -13.95 18.07
CA ASN A 285 13.03 -13.61 17.40
C ASN A 285 12.82 -12.94 16.03
N ILE A 286 11.80 -12.09 15.90
CA ILE A 286 11.49 -11.35 14.68
C ILE A 286 12.31 -10.06 14.68
N PRO A 287 13.16 -9.82 13.69
CA PRO A 287 13.94 -8.58 13.62
C PRO A 287 13.02 -7.39 13.36
N PHE A 288 13.29 -6.27 14.06
CA PHE A 288 12.53 -5.03 13.92
C PHE A 288 13.39 -3.80 14.15
N GLN A 289 12.88 -2.67 13.75
CA GLN A 289 13.45 -1.36 14.01
C GLN A 289 12.34 -0.38 14.39
N TYR A 290 12.62 0.54 15.32
CA TYR A 290 11.70 1.64 15.60
C TYR A 290 11.62 2.58 14.41
N PHE A 291 10.42 3.14 14.21
CA PHE A 291 10.19 4.00 13.06
C PHE A 291 9.35 5.24 13.42
N VAL A 292 9.83 6.40 12.98
CA VAL A 292 9.11 7.67 12.98
C VAL A 292 8.87 8.07 11.53
N SER A 293 7.61 8.26 11.15
CA SER A 293 7.21 8.57 9.79
C SER A 293 6.84 10.04 9.61
N GLN A 294 7.15 10.58 8.42
CA GLN A 294 6.62 11.87 7.98
C GLN A 294 5.31 11.76 7.19
N GLY A 295 4.94 10.54 6.80
CA GLY A 295 3.68 10.21 6.11
C GLY A 295 2.74 9.42 7.02
N GLY A 296 1.42 9.62 6.84
CA GLY A 296 0.39 8.84 7.52
C GLY A 296 0.13 7.49 6.85
N THR A 297 -0.74 6.69 7.46
CA THR A 297 -1.30 5.44 6.92
C THR A 297 -2.76 5.31 7.35
N ASP A 298 -3.43 4.28 6.86
CA ASP A 298 -4.78 3.90 7.30
C ASP A 298 -4.90 3.76 8.84
N ALA A 299 -3.82 3.41 9.56
CA ALA A 299 -3.82 3.34 11.02
C ALA A 299 -4.11 4.70 11.67
N GLY A 300 -3.53 5.79 11.15
CA GLY A 300 -3.80 7.14 11.64
C GLY A 300 -5.25 7.57 11.45
N LYS A 301 -5.90 7.13 10.37
CA LYS A 301 -7.32 7.37 10.15
C LYS A 301 -8.19 6.49 11.05
N ALA A 302 -7.91 5.20 11.15
CA ALA A 302 -8.63 4.25 12.01
C ALA A 302 -8.60 4.71 13.48
N HIS A 303 -7.44 5.22 13.92
CA HIS A 303 -7.23 5.74 15.28
C HIS A 303 -8.25 6.79 15.70
N LEU A 304 -8.76 7.56 14.75
CA LEU A 304 -9.73 8.65 14.98
C LEU A 304 -11.18 8.24 14.70
N MET A 305 -11.43 6.98 14.28
CA MET A 305 -12.79 6.55 13.93
C MET A 305 -13.57 6.06 15.14
N ASN A 306 -14.90 6.06 15.01
CA ASN A 306 -15.85 5.66 16.04
C ASN A 306 -15.64 6.47 17.34
N GLN A 307 -15.29 5.80 18.45
CA GLN A 307 -14.93 6.45 19.74
C GLN A 307 -13.40 6.44 19.97
N GLY A 308 -12.62 6.28 18.90
CA GLY A 308 -11.19 6.03 18.92
C GLY A 308 -10.91 4.52 18.89
N VAL A 309 -10.27 4.04 17.81
CA VAL A 309 -9.84 2.64 17.67
C VAL A 309 -8.32 2.62 17.85
N PRO A 310 -7.80 2.01 18.94
CA PRO A 310 -6.37 1.89 19.12
C PRO A 310 -5.74 1.16 17.94
N SER A 311 -4.76 1.79 17.32
CA SER A 311 -4.19 1.35 16.05
C SER A 311 -2.68 1.29 16.10
N ALA A 312 -2.09 0.43 15.28
CA ALA A 312 -0.66 0.35 15.05
C ALA A 312 -0.34 0.06 13.59
N VAL A 313 0.93 0.19 13.21
CA VAL A 313 1.43 -0.17 11.87
C VAL A 313 2.46 -1.28 12.02
N ILE A 314 2.27 -2.37 11.29
CA ILE A 314 3.29 -3.40 11.05
C ILE A 314 3.83 -3.15 9.64
N GLY A 315 4.91 -2.38 9.57
CA GLY A 315 5.40 -1.85 8.29
C GLY A 315 6.64 -2.53 7.77
N VAL A 316 6.98 -2.22 6.53
CA VAL A 316 8.32 -2.41 5.97
C VAL A 316 8.80 -1.10 5.37
N CYS A 317 10.13 -0.90 5.30
CA CYS A 317 10.64 0.18 4.48
C CYS A 317 11.02 -0.28 3.09
N ALA A 318 10.88 0.62 2.13
CA ALA A 318 11.37 0.43 0.78
C ALA A 318 12.00 1.71 0.26
N ARG A 319 13.05 1.56 -0.56
CA ARG A 319 13.68 2.70 -1.25
C ARG A 319 12.82 3.09 -2.44
N TYR A 320 12.74 4.39 -2.70
CA TYR A 320 12.12 4.94 -3.91
C TYR A 320 10.63 4.63 -4.03
N ILE A 321 9.89 4.60 -2.92
CA ILE A 321 8.43 4.48 -2.98
C ILE A 321 7.83 5.65 -3.77
N HIS A 322 6.60 5.50 -4.27
CA HIS A 322 5.94 6.46 -5.16
C HIS A 322 6.72 6.73 -6.45
N THR A 323 7.35 5.69 -6.99
CA THR A 323 8.03 5.70 -8.29
C THR A 323 7.74 4.42 -9.08
N HIS A 324 8.29 4.33 -10.29
CA HIS A 324 8.27 3.10 -11.10
C HIS A 324 9.10 1.95 -10.48
N GLN A 325 10.09 2.27 -9.63
CA GLN A 325 11.22 1.39 -9.30
C GLN A 325 11.45 1.31 -7.79
N THR A 326 10.42 0.92 -7.05
CA THR A 326 10.57 0.67 -5.60
C THR A 326 11.46 -0.54 -5.36
N MET A 327 12.47 -0.40 -4.52
CA MET A 327 13.35 -1.50 -4.10
C MET A 327 13.06 -1.90 -2.66
N PHE A 328 12.80 -3.20 -2.42
CA PHE A 328 12.47 -3.73 -1.11
C PHE A 328 13.25 -5.00 -0.76
N SER A 329 13.37 -5.27 0.53
CA SER A 329 14.10 -6.40 1.10
C SER A 329 13.17 -7.59 1.36
N ILE A 330 13.58 -8.78 0.92
CA ILE A 330 12.86 -10.02 1.23
C ILE A 330 12.93 -10.35 2.72
N LYS A 331 14.05 -10.03 3.38
CA LYS A 331 14.21 -10.24 4.82
C LYS A 331 13.20 -9.43 5.63
N ASP A 332 12.99 -8.17 5.25
CA ASP A 332 12.04 -7.30 5.93
C ASP A 332 10.59 -7.73 5.67
N TYR A 333 10.30 -8.17 4.44
CA TYR A 333 9.03 -8.80 4.09
C TYR A 333 8.71 -10.00 4.97
N GLU A 334 9.67 -10.93 5.12
CA GLU A 334 9.49 -12.15 5.92
C GLU A 334 9.29 -11.81 7.40
N ALA A 335 10.01 -10.80 7.92
CA ALA A 335 9.85 -10.33 9.30
C ALA A 335 8.45 -9.72 9.54
N ALA A 336 7.97 -8.87 8.65
CA ALA A 336 6.66 -8.25 8.78
C ALA A 336 5.53 -9.27 8.64
N ARG A 337 5.64 -10.21 7.69
CA ARG A 337 4.69 -11.32 7.55
C ARG A 337 4.59 -12.13 8.83
N GLU A 338 5.71 -12.54 9.38
CA GLU A 338 5.75 -13.31 10.63
C GLU A 338 5.17 -12.50 11.79
N MET A 339 5.47 -11.19 11.87
CA MET A 339 4.91 -10.32 12.90
C MET A 339 3.39 -10.24 12.83
N VAL A 340 2.80 -10.15 11.64
CA VAL A 340 1.34 -10.17 11.46
C VAL A 340 0.76 -11.50 11.92
N ILE A 341 1.38 -12.63 11.58
CA ILE A 341 0.92 -13.97 11.98
C ILE A 341 0.92 -14.11 13.50
N GLN A 342 2.02 -13.72 14.16
CA GLN A 342 2.13 -13.81 15.62
C GLN A 342 1.21 -12.83 16.34
N THR A 343 0.97 -11.65 15.77
CA THR A 343 -0.02 -10.69 16.27
C THR A 343 -1.44 -11.30 16.27
N ILE A 344 -1.84 -11.96 15.18
CA ILE A 344 -3.14 -12.66 15.09
C ILE A 344 -3.27 -13.72 16.20
N ARG A 345 -2.24 -14.51 16.42
CA ARG A 345 -2.26 -15.62 17.39
C ARG A 345 -2.30 -15.16 18.84
N ALA A 346 -1.69 -14.01 19.13
CA ALA A 346 -1.49 -13.54 20.50
C ALA A 346 -2.63 -12.65 21.05
N LEU A 347 -3.51 -12.15 20.20
CA LEU A 347 -4.55 -11.19 20.60
C LEU A 347 -5.82 -11.89 21.08
N ASP A 348 -5.80 -12.41 22.29
CA ASP A 348 -6.99 -12.81 23.03
C ASP A 348 -7.63 -11.62 23.76
N ARG A 349 -8.80 -11.83 24.39
CA ARG A 349 -9.51 -10.77 25.13
C ARG A 349 -8.66 -10.18 26.27
N SER A 350 -7.90 -10.99 26.99
CA SER A 350 -7.05 -10.54 28.11
C SER A 350 -5.94 -9.60 27.61
N THR A 351 -5.27 -9.98 26.54
CA THR A 351 -4.22 -9.18 25.90
C THR A 351 -4.77 -7.87 25.36
N VAL A 352 -5.93 -7.91 24.68
CA VAL A 352 -6.60 -6.70 24.19
C VAL A 352 -6.97 -5.78 25.35
N ASN A 353 -7.54 -6.28 26.43
CA ASN A 353 -7.87 -5.47 27.61
C ASN A 353 -6.61 -4.80 28.20
N THR A 354 -5.50 -5.53 28.32
CA THR A 354 -4.23 -4.97 28.78
C THR A 354 -3.75 -3.81 27.90
N ILE A 355 -3.88 -3.93 26.57
CA ILE A 355 -3.57 -2.86 25.62
C ILE A 355 -4.50 -1.66 25.85
N LEU A 356 -5.80 -1.91 26.01
CA LEU A 356 -6.80 -0.87 26.18
C LEU A 356 -6.68 -0.14 27.53
N ASP A 357 -6.31 -0.84 28.61
CA ASP A 357 -6.11 -0.26 29.94
C ASP A 357 -4.92 0.71 29.96
N GLY A 358 -3.94 0.54 29.10
CA GLY A 358 -2.82 1.47 28.91
C GLY A 358 -3.20 2.87 28.41
N ARG A 359 -4.48 3.12 28.12
CA ARG A 359 -5.00 4.46 27.74
C ARG A 359 -5.14 5.41 28.96
N THR A 360 -5.14 4.87 30.16
CA THR A 360 -5.44 5.62 31.38
C THR A 360 -4.25 5.84 32.31
N ASN A 361 -3.06 5.38 31.94
CA ASN A 361 -1.83 5.47 32.73
C ASN A 361 -0.81 6.43 32.13
#